data_8a4c749c43051ea73efa33e9625a3e8e
#
_entry.id   8a4c749c43051ea73efa33e9625a3e8e
#
_cell.length_a   1.000
_cell.length_b   1.000
_cell.length_c   1.000
_cell.angle_alpha   90.00
_cell.angle_beta   90.00
_cell.angle_gamma   90.00
#
_symmetry.space_group_name_H-M   'P 1'
#
loop_
_entity.id
_entity.type
_entity.pdbx_description
1 polymer ?
#
loop_
_entity_poly.entity_id
_entity_poly.type
_entity_poly.pdbx_seq_one_letter_code
_entity_poly.pdbx_strand_id
1 'polypeptide(L)'
;MLLLLLLLPPLLLLLLLLRPPLALLRQPQDASLSWLAGLQHRMARGALSWAAAWQQRRLEQSTLHAGQSQQQALTWCLREAQRPLGPLQGTTGRVYDVFGATDTSTFRNHLPLIKASQAQEEESGGQLLPPTSTQCYGEASLQATLLGLAALSKAFPEVLTPGGIACVTPTSPWPRALPWPWRILDKVVSTPGAKHPGALLLEALRSPGLRALEAGTATELLDVFSGLEANGEELAEAMAAGNPGSPLPSRAAELREALDLGPRGLALRLWPKLQVVVTLDAGGQTEAVAALEALWCHGLAFFSPAYAASGGVVGLNLWPEQAHGRYLLPPGAPFIELLPVKEGAQEEAASTVLLAEAQKGEEYELVLTNHAGLTRCRLGDVVQVVGAYNQCPVVRFVRRLGQALNVRGEDIQEDVFAEALGRAVGQWPGAKLLDHSCVESSILDSSQGSAPHYEVFVALRGLRNLSEENRDKLDHCLQEVSPHYKSLRFRGSVGPARVHLVGRGAFRELRAALAACPSSRFPPEMPRVLRHRHVAEGLQRRVLS
;
A
#
# COMPACT_ATOMS: atom_id res chain seq x y z
N MET A 1 14.57 33.80 -2.85
CA MET A 1 15.31 32.76 -3.58
C MET A 1 16.84 32.93 -3.44
N LEU A 2 17.43 34.08 -3.68
CA LEU A 2 18.89 34.29 -3.54
C LEU A 2 19.42 34.15 -2.10
N LEU A 3 18.69 34.61 -1.09
CA LEU A 3 19.07 34.48 0.34
C LEU A 3 19.01 33.00 0.82
N LEU A 4 18.16 32.18 0.26
CA LEU A 4 18.07 30.75 0.53
C LEU A 4 19.28 29.98 -0.05
N LEU A 5 19.78 30.38 -1.20
CA LEU A 5 20.99 29.82 -1.82
C LEU A 5 22.27 30.21 -1.07
N LEU A 6 22.28 31.33 -0.38
CA LEU A 6 23.43 31.81 0.43
C LEU A 6 23.51 31.15 1.82
N LEU A 7 22.41 30.69 2.39
CA LEU A 7 22.38 30.01 3.69
C LEU A 7 22.53 28.47 3.59
N LEU A 8 22.28 27.88 2.43
CA LEU A 8 22.45 26.43 2.21
C LEU A 8 23.93 25.97 2.34
N PRO A 9 24.95 26.67 1.79
CA PRO A 9 26.32 26.23 1.91
C PRO A 9 26.88 26.18 3.35
N PRO A 10 26.65 27.17 4.21
CA PRO A 10 27.15 27.11 5.59
C PRO A 10 26.42 26.07 6.44
N LEU A 11 25.11 25.87 6.22
CA LEU A 11 24.35 24.80 6.87
C LEU A 11 24.80 23.42 6.41
N LEU A 12 25.11 23.28 5.13
CA LEU A 12 25.66 22.07 4.51
C LEU A 12 27.07 21.78 5.01
N LEU A 13 27.91 22.82 5.14
CA LEU A 13 29.26 22.70 5.69
C LEU A 13 29.23 22.34 7.18
N LEU A 14 28.31 22.93 7.95
CA LEU A 14 28.10 22.60 9.36
C LEU A 14 27.64 21.15 9.55
N LEU A 15 26.73 20.67 8.69
CA LEU A 15 26.28 19.26 8.67
C LEU A 15 27.38 18.29 8.22
N LEU A 16 28.29 18.70 7.34
CA LEU A 16 29.48 17.93 6.93
C LEU A 16 30.53 17.86 8.02
N LEU A 17 30.76 18.97 8.74
CA LEU A 17 31.69 19.02 9.88
C LEU A 17 31.21 18.25 11.11
N LEU A 18 29.87 18.04 11.21
CA LEU A 18 29.23 17.28 12.29
C LEU A 18 29.06 15.79 11.97
N ARG A 19 29.77 15.21 11.00
CA ARG A 19 29.78 13.75 10.76
C ARG A 19 30.37 13.05 11.97
N PRO A 20 29.59 12.32 12.80
CA PRO A 20 30.18 11.41 13.76
C PRO A 20 30.83 10.26 12.98
N PRO A 21 31.96 9.73 13.42
CA PRO A 21 32.46 8.48 12.87
C PRO A 21 31.40 7.40 13.07
N LEU A 22 31.06 6.68 12.01
CA LEU A 22 30.04 5.61 11.95
C LEU A 22 30.20 4.54 13.06
N ALA A 23 31.35 4.47 13.70
CA ALA A 23 31.65 3.61 14.83
C ALA A 23 30.92 3.98 16.14
N LEU A 24 30.53 5.25 16.32
CA LEU A 24 29.85 5.71 17.55
C LEU A 24 28.34 5.39 17.57
N LEU A 25 27.74 5.05 16.42
CA LEU A 25 26.33 4.67 16.30
C LEU A 25 26.08 3.18 16.65
N ARG A 26 27.11 2.43 16.99
CA ARG A 26 27.05 0.99 17.32
C ARG A 26 27.08 0.67 18.83
N GLN A 27 26.94 1.66 19.70
CA GLN A 27 26.92 1.40 21.15
C GLN A 27 25.52 0.97 21.64
N PRO A 28 25.47 0.08 22.67
CA PRO A 28 24.22 -0.41 23.24
C PRO A 28 23.38 0.70 23.86
N GLN A 29 22.07 0.49 23.92
CA GLN A 29 21.00 1.43 24.21
C GLN A 29 21.03 2.22 25.53
N ASP A 30 22.00 1.99 26.41
CA ASP A 30 22.10 2.67 27.70
C ASP A 30 23.13 3.82 27.74
N ALA A 31 23.78 4.11 26.62
CA ALA A 31 24.70 5.24 26.53
C ALA A 31 23.93 6.51 26.21
N SER A 32 23.92 7.48 27.10
CA SER A 32 23.53 8.86 26.85
C SER A 32 24.01 9.29 25.45
N LEU A 33 23.06 9.56 24.54
CA LEU A 33 23.38 10.10 23.22
C LEU A 33 24.45 11.18 23.37
N SER A 34 25.55 11.07 22.64
CA SER A 34 26.54 12.13 22.64
C SER A 34 25.82 13.45 22.33
N TRP A 35 26.19 14.53 23.00
CA TRP A 35 25.57 15.85 22.77
C TRP A 35 25.52 16.23 21.29
N LEU A 36 26.48 15.75 20.49
CA LEU A 36 26.55 15.91 19.04
C LEU A 36 25.38 15.21 18.32
N ALA A 37 25.08 13.94 18.69
CA ALA A 37 23.95 13.23 18.10
C ALA A 37 22.60 13.89 18.48
N GLY A 38 22.49 14.39 19.71
CA GLY A 38 21.32 15.16 20.13
C GLY A 38 21.17 16.48 19.38
N LEU A 39 22.29 17.16 19.06
CA LEU A 39 22.28 18.38 18.24
C LEU A 39 21.90 18.07 16.80
N GLN A 40 22.50 17.05 16.19
CA GLN A 40 22.15 16.60 14.83
C GLN A 40 20.68 16.23 14.69
N HIS A 41 20.12 15.51 15.67
CA HIS A 41 18.72 15.15 15.71
C HIS A 41 17.81 16.40 15.76
N ARG A 42 18.13 17.37 16.63
CA ARG A 42 17.39 18.66 16.70
C ARG A 42 17.45 19.45 15.40
N MET A 43 18.63 19.51 14.78
CA MET A 43 18.81 20.18 13.48
C MET A 43 18.03 19.47 12.38
N ALA A 44 18.08 18.14 12.31
CA ALA A 44 17.36 17.36 11.32
C ALA A 44 15.83 17.50 11.48
N ARG A 45 15.31 17.51 12.72
CA ARG A 45 13.90 17.79 13.00
C ARG A 45 13.49 19.22 12.59
N GLY A 46 14.33 20.22 12.90
CA GLY A 46 14.11 21.61 12.46
C GLY A 46 14.06 21.73 10.95
N ALA A 47 14.99 21.09 10.25
CA ALA A 47 15.03 21.04 8.79
C ALA A 47 13.80 20.34 8.19
N LEU A 48 13.35 19.23 8.78
CA LEU A 48 12.11 18.53 8.38
C LEU A 48 10.90 19.44 8.55
N SER A 49 10.77 20.09 9.72
CA SER A 49 9.67 20.99 10.02
C SER A 49 9.62 22.17 9.04
N TRP A 50 10.76 22.74 8.70
CA TRP A 50 10.86 23.82 7.70
C TRP A 50 10.47 23.33 6.29
N ALA A 51 11.01 22.19 5.86
CA ALA A 51 10.70 21.62 4.54
C ALA A 51 9.21 21.23 4.43
N ALA A 52 8.66 20.66 5.47
CA ALA A 52 7.25 20.31 5.54
C ALA A 52 6.36 21.57 5.50
N ALA A 53 6.71 22.62 6.25
CA ALA A 53 5.98 23.89 6.21
C ALA A 53 6.00 24.55 4.82
N TRP A 54 7.13 24.44 4.12
CA TRP A 54 7.25 24.92 2.73
C TRP A 54 6.36 24.09 1.78
N GLN A 55 6.39 22.75 1.90
CA GLN A 55 5.54 21.86 1.11
C GLN A 55 4.06 22.06 1.43
N GLN A 56 3.71 22.30 2.69
CA GLN A 56 2.34 22.59 3.11
C GLN A 56 1.80 23.87 2.46
N ARG A 57 2.59 24.95 2.46
CA ARG A 57 2.20 26.19 1.79
C ARG A 57 2.02 26.00 0.28
N ARG A 58 2.88 25.20 -0.33
CA ARG A 58 2.78 24.88 -1.75
C ARG A 58 1.54 24.05 -2.05
N LEU A 59 1.24 23.05 -1.23
CA LEU A 59 0.01 22.25 -1.32
C LEU A 59 -1.23 23.13 -1.13
N GLU A 60 -1.23 24.03 -0.16
CA GLU A 60 -2.32 24.98 0.10
C GLU A 60 -2.59 25.84 -1.14
N GLN A 61 -1.55 26.44 -1.71
CA GLN A 61 -1.68 27.26 -2.93
C GLN A 61 -2.18 26.44 -4.13
N SER A 62 -1.66 25.23 -4.32
CA SER A 62 -2.07 24.39 -5.44
C SER A 62 -3.52 23.91 -5.32
N THR A 63 -3.97 23.60 -4.11
CA THR A 63 -5.35 23.15 -3.86
C THR A 63 -6.38 24.29 -3.88
N LEU A 64 -5.98 25.52 -3.57
CA LEU A 64 -6.81 26.72 -3.75
C LEU A 64 -7.04 27.07 -5.23
N HIS A 65 -6.12 26.67 -6.11
CA HIS A 65 -6.17 26.91 -7.56
C HIS A 65 -6.08 25.59 -8.33
N ALA A 66 -6.92 24.61 -7.98
CA ALA A 66 -6.82 23.24 -8.47
C ALA A 66 -6.81 23.14 -10.00
N GLY A 67 -7.69 23.84 -10.71
CA GLY A 67 -7.75 23.82 -12.17
C GLY A 67 -6.46 24.30 -12.84
N GLN A 68 -5.88 25.41 -12.35
CA GLN A 68 -4.60 25.90 -12.89
C GLN A 68 -3.45 24.94 -12.58
N SER A 69 -3.44 24.36 -11.38
CA SER A 69 -2.42 23.41 -10.96
C SER A 69 -2.51 22.10 -11.75
N GLN A 70 -3.71 21.60 -12.03
CA GLN A 70 -3.91 20.44 -12.90
C GLN A 70 -3.48 20.73 -14.35
N GLN A 71 -3.77 21.93 -14.88
CA GLN A 71 -3.30 22.33 -16.20
C GLN A 71 -1.76 22.35 -16.28
N GLN A 72 -1.09 22.89 -15.25
CA GLN A 72 0.36 22.89 -15.16
C GLN A 72 0.93 21.47 -15.04
N ALA A 73 0.28 20.61 -14.24
CA ALA A 73 0.68 19.21 -14.08
C ALA A 73 0.57 18.43 -15.39
N LEU A 74 -0.54 18.60 -16.14
CA LEU A 74 -0.69 18.01 -17.45
C LEU A 74 0.39 18.45 -18.42
N THR A 75 0.59 19.78 -18.53
CA THR A 75 1.63 20.35 -19.39
C THR A 75 3.02 19.83 -19.05
N TRP A 76 3.32 19.68 -17.76
CA TRP A 76 4.57 19.12 -17.30
C TRP A 76 4.70 17.62 -17.65
N CYS A 77 3.67 16.82 -17.41
CA CYS A 77 3.66 15.39 -17.76
C CYS A 77 3.92 15.19 -19.26
N LEU A 78 3.23 15.96 -20.11
CA LEU A 78 3.36 15.85 -21.56
C LEU A 78 4.76 16.28 -22.06
N ARG A 79 5.32 17.37 -21.52
CA ARG A 79 6.67 17.82 -21.88
C ARG A 79 7.76 16.86 -21.42
N GLU A 80 7.62 16.29 -20.23
CA GLU A 80 8.60 15.38 -19.69
C GLU A 80 8.58 14.03 -20.43
N ALA A 81 7.40 13.56 -20.85
CA ALA A 81 7.24 12.36 -21.68
C ALA A 81 7.90 12.50 -23.07
N GLN A 82 8.07 13.72 -23.59
CA GLN A 82 8.75 14.00 -24.86
C GLN A 82 10.28 13.99 -24.77
N ARG A 83 10.86 14.02 -23.56
CA ARG A 83 12.33 14.01 -23.41
C ARG A 83 12.89 12.66 -23.83
N PRO A 84 13.87 12.61 -24.74
CA PRO A 84 14.46 11.36 -25.20
C PRO A 84 15.18 10.66 -24.03
N LEU A 85 14.58 9.60 -23.55
CA LEU A 85 15.16 8.67 -22.57
C LEU A 85 16.05 7.63 -23.27
N GLY A 86 17.11 8.08 -23.97
CA GLY A 86 18.07 7.16 -24.61
C GLY A 86 17.52 6.38 -25.81
N PRO A 87 18.22 5.32 -26.31
CA PRO A 87 17.90 4.63 -27.56
C PRO A 87 16.63 3.73 -27.53
N LEU A 88 15.80 3.80 -26.50
CA LEU A 88 14.56 3.03 -26.36
C LEU A 88 13.32 3.86 -26.79
N GLN A 89 13.35 4.37 -28.02
CA GLN A 89 12.19 5.00 -28.66
C GLN A 89 11.24 3.90 -29.17
N GLY A 90 10.29 3.48 -28.33
CA GLY A 90 9.10 2.73 -28.75
C GLY A 90 7.89 3.64 -28.77
N THR A 91 7.15 3.63 -29.82
CA THR A 91 5.74 4.00 -30.10
C THR A 91 5.01 5.11 -29.30
N THR A 92 5.39 5.43 -28.08
CA THR A 92 4.76 6.48 -27.25
C THR A 92 5.04 7.91 -27.74
N GLY A 93 6.11 8.15 -28.49
CA GLY A 93 6.43 9.48 -29.05
C GLY A 93 5.42 10.02 -30.07
N ARG A 94 4.65 9.15 -30.71
CA ARG A 94 3.71 9.58 -31.79
C ARG A 94 2.42 10.25 -31.29
N VAL A 95 2.00 9.98 -30.07
CA VAL A 95 0.75 10.53 -29.53
C VAL A 95 0.91 12.01 -29.16
N TYR A 96 2.12 12.43 -28.80
CA TYR A 96 2.39 13.79 -28.33
C TYR A 96 2.68 14.81 -29.43
N ASP A 97 3.14 14.35 -30.61
CA ASP A 97 3.45 15.25 -31.75
C ASP A 97 2.19 15.85 -32.41
N VAL A 98 1.02 15.24 -32.18
CA VAL A 98 -0.24 15.66 -32.81
C VAL A 98 -0.93 16.81 -32.04
N PHE A 99 -0.65 16.99 -30.74
CA PHE A 99 -1.38 17.90 -29.87
C PHE A 99 -0.47 18.94 -29.23
N GLY A 100 -0.14 19.99 -29.99
CA GLY A 100 0.46 21.21 -29.46
C GLY A 100 -0.43 21.98 -28.46
N ALA A 101 -1.62 21.43 -28.16
CA ALA A 101 -2.59 22.05 -27.29
C ALA A 101 -2.48 21.47 -25.87
N THR A 102 -2.20 22.33 -24.95
CA THR A 102 -1.96 22.05 -23.55
C THR A 102 -3.19 22.30 -22.68
N ASP A 103 -4.36 22.47 -23.27
CA ASP A 103 -5.60 22.69 -22.53
C ASP A 103 -6.23 21.36 -22.11
N THR A 104 -6.64 21.28 -20.83
CA THR A 104 -7.22 20.07 -20.24
C THR A 104 -8.51 19.61 -20.92
N SER A 105 -9.32 20.55 -21.43
CA SER A 105 -10.57 20.24 -22.13
C SER A 105 -10.29 19.59 -23.49
N THR A 106 -9.39 20.16 -24.26
CA THR A 106 -8.95 19.63 -25.55
C THR A 106 -8.30 18.26 -25.40
N PHE A 107 -7.43 18.08 -24.36
CA PHE A 107 -6.79 16.81 -24.05
C PHE A 107 -7.81 15.72 -23.76
N ARG A 108 -8.83 16.00 -22.93
CA ARG A 108 -9.87 15.03 -22.54
C ARG A 108 -10.78 14.65 -23.72
N ASN A 109 -11.06 15.59 -24.61
CA ASN A 109 -11.98 15.37 -25.73
C ASN A 109 -11.36 14.61 -26.90
N HIS A 110 -10.05 14.71 -27.09
CA HIS A 110 -9.38 14.12 -28.26
C HIS A 110 -8.67 12.80 -27.98
N LEU A 111 -8.31 12.50 -26.72
CA LEU A 111 -7.62 11.27 -26.39
C LEU A 111 -8.58 10.26 -25.72
N PRO A 112 -8.59 9.00 -26.20
CA PRO A 112 -9.41 7.96 -25.59
C PRO A 112 -8.91 7.56 -24.19
N LEU A 113 -9.80 6.96 -23.41
CA LEU A 113 -9.45 6.29 -22.17
C LEU A 113 -8.86 4.90 -22.50
N ILE A 114 -7.75 4.55 -21.87
CA ILE A 114 -7.06 3.27 -22.07
C ILE A 114 -7.22 2.42 -20.81
N LYS A 115 -7.65 1.16 -20.93
CA LYS A 115 -7.68 0.21 -19.81
C LYS A 115 -6.26 -0.27 -19.48
N ALA A 116 -5.94 -0.44 -18.21
CA ALA A 116 -4.62 -0.91 -17.77
C ALA A 116 -4.24 -2.27 -18.38
N SER A 117 -5.21 -3.17 -18.60
CA SER A 117 -5.01 -4.45 -19.27
C SER A 117 -4.58 -4.29 -20.74
N GLN A 118 -5.13 -3.32 -21.46
CA GLN A 118 -4.75 -3.02 -22.85
C GLN A 118 -3.36 -2.40 -22.93
N ALA A 119 -3.01 -1.55 -21.97
CA ALA A 119 -1.65 -1.00 -21.88
C ALA A 119 -0.59 -2.10 -21.68
N GLN A 120 -0.93 -3.17 -20.94
CA GLN A 120 -0.04 -4.33 -20.76
C GLN A 120 0.03 -5.25 -21.99
N GLU A 121 -1.04 -5.38 -22.78
CA GLU A 121 -1.07 -6.21 -24.00
C GLU A 121 -0.33 -5.55 -25.16
N GLU A 122 -0.44 -4.23 -25.33
CA GLU A 122 0.36 -3.49 -26.32
C GLU A 122 1.85 -3.56 -26.04
N GLU A 123 2.25 -3.75 -24.77
CA GLU A 123 3.63 -3.96 -24.35
C GLU A 123 4.12 -5.39 -24.52
N SER A 124 3.24 -6.38 -24.58
CA SER A 124 3.60 -7.79 -24.83
C SER A 124 4.21 -8.02 -26.23
N GLY A 125 4.17 -7.02 -27.09
CA GLY A 125 4.88 -6.96 -28.37
C GLY A 125 6.39 -6.76 -28.29
N GLY A 126 7.02 -6.89 -27.11
CA GLY A 126 8.47 -7.07 -27.01
C GLY A 126 9.28 -6.10 -26.16
N GLN A 127 8.70 -5.12 -25.49
CA GLN A 127 9.44 -4.32 -24.52
C GLN A 127 8.56 -3.99 -23.31
N LEU A 128 8.91 -4.61 -22.17
CA LEU A 128 8.50 -4.16 -20.84
C LEU A 128 8.68 -2.64 -20.75
N LEU A 129 7.66 -1.92 -20.23
CA LEU A 129 7.86 -0.54 -19.79
C LEU A 129 9.19 -0.47 -19.03
N PRO A 130 10.10 0.42 -19.41
CA PRO A 130 11.33 0.58 -18.66
C PRO A 130 10.94 0.77 -17.20
N PRO A 131 11.65 0.14 -16.25
CA PRO A 131 11.37 0.30 -14.83
C PRO A 131 11.31 1.80 -14.59
N THR A 132 10.11 2.30 -14.31
CA THR A 132 9.82 3.73 -14.22
C THR A 132 10.92 4.38 -13.44
N SER A 133 11.69 5.23 -14.10
CA SER A 133 12.90 5.80 -13.54
C SER A 133 12.57 6.43 -12.18
N THR A 134 13.52 6.43 -11.25
CA THR A 134 13.42 7.04 -9.91
C THR A 134 12.87 8.48 -9.96
N GLN A 135 12.89 9.10 -11.13
CA GLN A 135 12.38 10.45 -11.38
C GLN A 135 10.84 10.50 -11.53
N CYS A 136 10.18 9.42 -11.95
CA CYS A 136 8.72 9.40 -12.17
C CYS A 136 7.89 9.64 -10.91
N TYR A 137 8.42 9.30 -9.75
CA TYR A 137 7.76 9.51 -8.46
C TYR A 137 8.26 10.77 -7.73
N GLY A 138 8.93 11.67 -8.45
CA GLY A 138 9.79 12.70 -7.88
C GLY A 138 9.11 13.61 -6.87
N GLU A 139 8.13 14.39 -7.29
CA GLU A 139 7.59 15.48 -6.47
C GLU A 139 6.49 15.01 -5.52
N ALA A 140 5.47 14.31 -5.99
CA ALA A 140 4.37 13.81 -5.17
C ALA A 140 4.86 12.85 -4.08
N SER A 141 5.81 11.97 -4.41
CA SER A 141 6.40 11.04 -3.44
C SER A 141 7.21 11.75 -2.37
N LEU A 142 7.98 12.78 -2.73
CA LEU A 142 8.70 13.59 -1.76
C LEU A 142 7.74 14.38 -0.88
N GLN A 143 6.70 14.96 -1.47
CA GLN A 143 5.67 15.69 -0.75
C GLN A 143 4.95 14.78 0.24
N ALA A 144 4.54 13.57 -0.18
CA ALA A 144 3.93 12.57 0.68
C ALA A 144 4.84 12.20 1.87
N THR A 145 6.13 11.97 1.61
CA THR A 145 7.09 11.63 2.67
C THR A 145 7.28 12.77 3.65
N LEU A 146 7.52 14.01 3.18
CA LEU A 146 7.78 15.16 4.06
C LEU A 146 6.53 15.55 4.87
N LEU A 147 5.38 15.64 4.22
CA LEU A 147 4.12 15.98 4.88
C LEU A 147 3.64 14.87 5.81
N GLY A 148 3.78 13.60 5.40
CA GLY A 148 3.46 12.44 6.22
C GLY A 148 4.31 12.37 7.49
N LEU A 149 5.63 12.54 7.39
CA LEU A 149 6.52 12.59 8.56
C LEU A 149 6.22 13.76 9.50
N ALA A 150 5.89 14.93 8.93
CA ALA A 150 5.50 16.09 9.73
C ALA A 150 4.17 15.88 10.44
N ALA A 151 3.18 15.32 9.76
CA ALA A 151 1.88 14.97 10.32
C ALA A 151 2.03 13.93 11.44
N LEU A 152 2.83 12.88 11.19
CA LEU A 152 3.17 11.86 12.18
C LEU A 152 3.85 12.45 13.42
N SER A 153 4.85 13.33 13.22
CA SER A 153 5.56 14.00 14.31
C SER A 153 4.67 14.96 15.12
N LYS A 154 3.64 15.53 14.50
CA LYS A 154 2.67 16.39 15.17
C LYS A 154 1.69 15.59 16.01
N ALA A 155 1.15 14.50 15.47
CA ALA A 155 0.19 13.63 16.16
C ALA A 155 0.89 12.78 17.25
N PHE A 156 2.11 12.32 16.98
CA PHE A 156 2.90 11.47 17.88
C PHE A 156 4.30 12.08 18.08
N PRO A 157 4.45 13.08 18.97
CA PRO A 157 5.70 13.85 19.10
C PRO A 157 6.94 13.04 19.46
N GLU A 158 6.75 11.88 20.11
CA GLU A 158 7.83 11.01 20.54
C GLU A 158 8.31 10.00 19.48
N VAL A 159 7.56 9.86 18.36
CA VAL A 159 7.90 8.86 17.32
C VAL A 159 9.27 9.15 16.70
N LEU A 160 9.56 10.43 16.42
CA LEU A 160 10.85 10.83 15.85
C LEU A 160 11.96 10.96 16.90
N THR A 161 11.94 10.17 17.97
CA THR A 161 13.07 10.04 18.90
C THR A 161 14.10 9.06 18.35
N PRO A 162 15.38 9.19 18.75
CA PRO A 162 16.42 8.26 18.31
C PRO A 162 16.08 6.81 18.62
N GLY A 163 16.19 5.92 17.61
CA GLY A 163 15.82 4.52 17.74
C GLY A 163 14.33 4.25 17.98
N GLY A 164 13.46 5.25 17.75
CA GLY A 164 12.02 5.14 18.00
C GLY A 164 11.25 4.43 16.89
N ILE A 165 11.83 4.24 15.71
CA ILE A 165 11.19 3.63 14.55
C ILE A 165 11.92 2.36 14.13
N ALA A 166 11.18 1.29 13.86
CA ALA A 166 11.71 0.08 13.22
C ALA A 166 10.91 -0.31 11.99
N CYS A 167 11.59 -0.54 10.88
CA CYS A 167 11.00 -1.15 9.70
C CYS A 167 11.18 -2.68 9.78
N VAL A 168 10.09 -3.43 9.70
CA VAL A 168 10.08 -4.89 9.86
C VAL A 168 9.91 -5.63 8.54
N THR A 169 9.82 -4.91 7.43
CA THR A 169 9.73 -5.47 6.07
C THR A 169 10.83 -4.89 5.18
N PRO A 170 11.20 -5.58 4.07
CA PRO A 170 12.19 -5.06 3.12
C PRO A 170 11.75 -3.78 2.42
N THR A 171 10.44 -3.62 2.27
CA THR A 171 9.79 -2.46 1.64
C THR A 171 9.49 -1.40 2.69
N SER A 172 9.61 -0.13 2.29
CA SER A 172 9.34 1.01 3.17
C SER A 172 7.93 1.55 2.91
N PRO A 173 7.19 2.00 3.95
CA PRO A 173 5.90 2.66 3.77
C PRO A 173 6.03 4.06 3.18
N TRP A 174 7.24 4.61 3.15
CA TRP A 174 7.48 5.94 2.63
C TRP A 174 7.70 5.90 1.13
N PRO A 175 6.91 6.63 0.34
CA PRO A 175 6.98 6.59 -1.12
C PRO A 175 8.35 6.97 -1.68
N ARG A 176 9.11 7.74 -0.92
CA ARG A 176 10.47 8.12 -1.29
C ARG A 176 11.36 8.22 -0.06
N ALA A 177 12.56 7.67 -0.17
CA ALA A 177 13.60 7.92 0.81
C ALA A 177 13.92 9.41 0.89
N LEU A 178 14.15 9.91 2.09
CA LEU A 178 14.53 11.30 2.30
C LEU A 178 15.83 11.61 1.55
N PRO A 179 15.90 12.72 0.77
CA PRO A 179 17.13 13.15 0.14
C PRO A 179 18.13 13.61 1.19
N TRP A 180 19.40 13.54 0.85
CA TRP A 180 20.43 14.18 1.65
C TRP A 180 20.15 15.72 1.74
N PRO A 181 20.19 16.41 2.90
CA PRO A 181 20.75 15.94 4.19
C PRO A 181 19.76 15.23 5.14
N TRP A 182 18.47 15.13 4.83
CA TRP A 182 17.45 14.57 5.73
C TRP A 182 17.61 13.07 6.01
N ARG A 183 18.41 12.33 5.23
CA ARG A 183 18.82 10.95 5.55
C ARG A 183 19.48 10.79 6.93
N ILE A 184 19.98 11.90 7.49
CA ILE A 184 20.52 11.89 8.86
C ILE A 184 19.38 11.64 9.86
N LEU A 185 18.20 12.24 9.64
CA LEU A 185 17.04 12.00 10.49
C LEU A 185 16.64 10.53 10.47
N ASP A 186 16.50 9.97 9.27
CA ASP A 186 16.17 8.56 9.09
C ASP A 186 17.14 7.63 9.83
N LYS A 187 18.46 7.85 9.68
CA LYS A 187 19.48 7.06 10.37
C LYS A 187 19.49 7.20 11.89
N VAL A 188 19.09 8.35 12.43
CA VAL A 188 19.07 8.59 13.87
C VAL A 188 17.78 8.06 14.49
N VAL A 189 16.68 8.16 13.80
CA VAL A 189 15.34 7.80 14.27
C VAL A 189 15.08 6.30 14.10
N SER A 190 15.58 5.70 13.03
CA SER A 190 15.41 4.28 12.75
C SER A 190 16.37 3.41 13.58
N THR A 191 15.92 2.23 13.94
CA THR A 191 16.82 1.20 14.48
C THR A 191 17.90 0.86 13.45
N PRO A 192 19.07 0.33 13.87
CA PRO A 192 20.09 -0.10 12.92
C PRO A 192 19.50 -1.07 11.91
N GLY A 193 19.58 -0.72 10.62
CA GLY A 193 19.06 -1.56 9.53
C GLY A 193 19.77 -2.90 9.48
N ALA A 194 19.01 -3.98 9.46
CA ALA A 194 19.56 -5.31 9.27
C ALA A 194 20.13 -5.47 7.85
N LYS A 195 21.26 -6.17 7.74
CA LYS A 195 21.88 -6.45 6.44
C LYS A 195 21.06 -7.38 5.54
N HIS A 196 20.17 -8.17 6.18
CA HIS A 196 19.30 -9.14 5.49
C HIS A 196 17.84 -8.94 5.90
N PRO A 197 16.90 -9.08 4.99
CA PRO A 197 15.46 -8.92 5.26
C PRO A 197 14.95 -9.78 6.43
N GLY A 198 15.44 -11.02 6.56
CA GLY A 198 15.06 -11.93 7.66
C GLY A 198 15.50 -11.49 9.06
N ALA A 199 16.42 -10.53 9.16
CA ALA A 199 16.90 -10.01 10.44
C ALA A 199 16.17 -8.73 10.88
N LEU A 200 15.32 -8.12 10.03
CA LEU A 200 14.64 -6.85 10.36
C LEU A 200 13.74 -6.99 11.59
N LEU A 201 12.93 -8.04 11.64
CA LEU A 201 12.07 -8.31 12.78
C LEU A 201 12.89 -8.58 14.05
N LEU A 202 13.98 -9.34 13.94
CA LEU A 202 14.85 -9.64 15.09
C LEU A 202 15.48 -8.37 15.66
N GLU A 203 15.95 -7.44 14.82
CA GLU A 203 16.46 -6.14 15.26
C GLU A 203 15.38 -5.29 15.93
N ALA A 204 14.15 -5.30 15.41
CA ALA A 204 13.02 -4.63 16.04
C ALA A 204 12.69 -5.25 17.42
N LEU A 205 12.71 -6.58 17.55
CA LEU A 205 12.48 -7.29 18.80
C LEU A 205 13.55 -6.98 19.87
N ARG A 206 14.79 -6.70 19.44
CA ARG A 206 15.89 -6.30 20.34
C ARG A 206 15.70 -4.90 20.94
N SER A 207 14.81 -4.08 20.38
CA SER A 207 14.60 -2.67 20.73
C SER A 207 13.27 -2.47 21.46
N PRO A 208 13.21 -2.53 22.82
CA PRO A 208 11.93 -2.40 23.54
C PRO A 208 11.37 -0.98 23.54
N GLY A 209 12.17 0.02 23.17
CA GLY A 209 11.83 1.44 23.21
C GLY A 209 11.11 1.98 21.97
N LEU A 210 10.66 1.12 21.05
CA LEU A 210 10.00 1.54 19.81
C LEU A 210 8.73 2.34 20.07
N ARG A 211 8.53 3.34 19.21
CA ARG A 211 7.35 4.23 19.19
C ARG A 211 6.51 4.04 17.92
N ALA A 212 7.16 3.68 16.81
CA ALA A 212 6.50 3.35 15.56
C ALA A 212 7.07 2.07 14.97
N LEU A 213 6.17 1.28 14.37
CA LEU A 213 6.50 0.09 13.60
C LEU A 213 6.15 0.36 12.14
N GLU A 214 7.13 0.22 11.24
CA GLU A 214 6.96 0.45 9.82
C GLU A 214 6.95 -0.87 9.05
N ALA A 215 6.05 -0.96 8.08
CA ALA A 215 6.01 -2.04 7.10
C ALA A 215 5.60 -1.47 5.73
N GLY A 216 6.03 -2.11 4.66
CA GLY A 216 5.67 -1.68 3.31
C GLY A 216 4.17 -1.60 3.11
N THR A 217 3.45 -2.67 3.49
CA THR A 217 1.98 -2.74 3.44
C THR A 217 1.42 -3.42 4.69
N ALA A 218 0.11 -3.25 4.92
CA ALA A 218 -0.57 -3.95 6.02
C ALA A 218 -0.56 -5.47 5.85
N THR A 219 -0.64 -5.96 4.61
CA THR A 219 -0.55 -7.40 4.31
C THR A 219 0.83 -7.97 4.60
N GLU A 220 1.91 -7.25 4.29
CA GLU A 220 3.27 -7.65 4.67
C GLU A 220 3.44 -7.70 6.18
N LEU A 221 2.89 -6.73 6.91
CA LEU A 221 2.93 -6.72 8.37
C LEU A 221 2.16 -7.89 8.98
N LEU A 222 1.03 -8.26 8.38
CA LEU A 222 0.26 -9.43 8.77
C LEU A 222 1.09 -10.71 8.62
N ASP A 223 1.85 -10.84 7.53
CA ASP A 223 2.80 -11.94 7.32
C ASP A 223 3.91 -11.96 8.39
N VAL A 224 4.43 -10.78 8.77
CA VAL A 224 5.44 -10.66 9.83
C VAL A 224 4.91 -11.17 11.17
N PHE A 225 3.72 -10.75 11.60
CA PHE A 225 3.14 -11.21 12.86
C PHE A 225 2.74 -12.70 12.82
N SER A 226 2.24 -13.17 11.69
CA SER A 226 1.96 -14.61 11.50
C SER A 226 3.24 -15.44 11.56
N GLY A 227 4.33 -14.94 10.98
CA GLY A 227 5.66 -15.56 11.06
C GLY A 227 6.25 -15.53 12.47
N LEU A 228 6.03 -14.44 13.20
CA LEU A 228 6.45 -14.29 14.59
C LEU A 228 5.77 -15.33 15.50
N GLU A 229 4.47 -15.58 15.32
CA GLU A 229 3.77 -16.64 16.05
C GLU A 229 4.27 -18.05 15.70
N ALA A 230 4.62 -18.27 14.41
CA ALA A 230 5.07 -19.58 13.96
C ALA A 230 6.50 -19.91 14.41
N ASN A 231 7.39 -18.92 14.39
CA ASN A 231 8.85 -19.09 14.59
C ASN A 231 9.35 -18.37 15.86
N GLY A 232 8.44 -18.08 16.80
CA GLY A 232 8.76 -17.27 17.98
C GLY A 232 9.86 -17.86 18.86
N GLU A 233 9.90 -19.20 19.00
CA GLU A 233 10.94 -19.88 19.78
C GLU A 233 12.32 -19.76 19.11
N GLU A 234 12.42 -19.95 17.80
CA GLU A 234 13.67 -19.78 17.05
C GLU A 234 14.20 -18.35 17.16
N LEU A 235 13.29 -17.35 17.12
CA LEU A 235 13.65 -15.95 17.29
C LEU A 235 14.13 -15.66 18.73
N ALA A 236 13.50 -16.27 19.74
CA ALA A 236 13.91 -16.14 21.13
C ALA A 236 15.28 -16.78 21.36
N GLU A 237 15.54 -17.96 20.81
CA GLU A 237 16.85 -18.61 20.88
C GLU A 237 17.94 -17.78 20.20
N ALA A 238 17.68 -17.28 18.98
CA ALA A 238 18.60 -16.41 18.26
C ALA A 238 18.93 -15.14 19.06
N MET A 239 17.94 -14.55 19.71
CA MET A 239 18.10 -13.36 20.55
C MET A 239 18.87 -13.67 21.82
N ALA A 240 18.60 -14.79 22.47
CA ALA A 240 19.34 -15.26 23.68
C ALA A 240 20.81 -15.56 23.36
N ALA A 241 21.08 -16.17 22.21
CA ALA A 241 22.42 -16.46 21.71
C ALA A 241 23.19 -15.23 21.22
N GLY A 242 22.50 -14.11 20.96
CA GLY A 242 23.10 -12.89 20.40
C GLY A 242 23.42 -12.97 18.92
N ASN A 243 22.64 -13.70 18.14
CA ASN A 243 22.82 -13.86 16.70
C ASN A 243 21.68 -13.19 15.89
N PRO A 244 21.90 -12.00 15.33
CA PRO A 244 23.10 -11.15 15.34
C PRO A 244 23.23 -10.30 16.62
N GLY A 245 24.43 -9.91 16.97
CA GLY A 245 24.73 -8.91 18.02
C GLY A 245 25.05 -9.49 19.39
N SER A 246 24.75 -8.76 20.47
CA SER A 246 24.98 -9.22 21.85
C SER A 246 23.85 -10.12 22.34
N PRO A 247 24.13 -11.10 23.23
CA PRO A 247 23.09 -11.92 23.86
C PRO A 247 22.13 -11.08 24.71
N LEU A 248 20.81 -11.35 24.56
CA LEU A 248 19.74 -10.69 25.29
C LEU A 248 18.79 -11.73 25.91
N PRO A 249 19.20 -12.53 26.88
CA PRO A 249 18.38 -13.62 27.44
C PRO A 249 17.12 -13.11 28.16
N SER A 250 17.14 -11.95 28.80
CA SER A 250 15.95 -11.34 29.41
C SER A 250 14.92 -10.98 28.37
N ARG A 251 15.35 -10.38 27.26
CA ARG A 251 14.46 -10.00 26.17
C ARG A 251 13.87 -11.21 25.43
N ALA A 252 14.64 -12.30 25.34
CA ALA A 252 14.16 -13.58 24.82
C ALA A 252 13.06 -14.20 25.71
N ALA A 253 13.23 -14.09 27.06
CA ALA A 253 12.20 -14.54 28.01
C ALA A 253 10.92 -13.70 27.90
N GLU A 254 11.02 -12.36 27.78
CA GLU A 254 9.89 -11.46 27.54
C GLU A 254 9.13 -11.82 26.25
N LEU A 255 9.86 -12.18 25.18
CA LEU A 255 9.24 -12.62 23.91
C LEU A 255 8.40 -13.89 24.11
N ARG A 256 8.93 -14.90 24.81
CA ARG A 256 8.23 -16.15 25.12
C ARG A 256 6.96 -15.87 25.92
N GLU A 257 7.08 -15.13 27.01
CA GLU A 257 5.95 -14.74 27.84
C GLU A 257 4.88 -13.98 27.06
N ALA A 258 5.29 -13.04 26.19
CA ALA A 258 4.37 -12.29 25.35
C ALA A 258 3.62 -13.18 24.34
N LEU A 259 4.28 -14.22 23.81
CA LEU A 259 3.67 -15.18 22.88
C LEU A 259 2.69 -16.13 23.58
N ASP A 260 3.02 -16.60 24.81
CA ASP A 260 2.17 -17.49 25.61
C ASP A 260 0.84 -16.83 25.97
N LEU A 261 0.79 -15.52 26.13
CA LEU A 261 -0.44 -14.74 26.37
C LEU A 261 -1.34 -14.61 25.13
N GLY A 262 -0.92 -15.14 24.00
CA GLY A 262 -1.68 -15.15 22.75
C GLY A 262 -1.54 -13.89 21.92
N PRO A 263 -2.25 -13.80 20.76
CA PRO A 263 -2.00 -12.77 19.75
C PRO A 263 -2.51 -11.39 20.11
N ARG A 264 -3.65 -11.30 20.80
CA ARG A 264 -4.33 -10.01 21.00
C ARG A 264 -3.45 -9.05 21.81
N GLY A 265 -3.10 -7.92 21.18
CA GLY A 265 -2.25 -6.92 21.79
C GLY A 265 -0.77 -7.32 21.92
N LEU A 266 -0.32 -8.33 21.17
CA LEU A 266 1.07 -8.82 21.18
C LEU A 266 2.06 -7.68 20.92
N ALA A 267 1.76 -6.79 19.96
CA ALA A 267 2.63 -5.67 19.64
C ALA A 267 2.91 -4.76 20.84
N LEU A 268 1.89 -4.43 21.64
CA LEU A 268 2.06 -3.60 22.83
C LEU A 268 2.77 -4.33 24.00
N ARG A 269 2.65 -5.67 24.07
CA ARG A 269 3.45 -6.44 25.04
C ARG A 269 4.92 -6.47 24.67
N LEU A 270 5.22 -6.59 23.39
CA LEU A 270 6.60 -6.56 22.88
C LEU A 270 7.21 -5.16 22.93
N TRP A 271 6.42 -4.15 22.62
CA TRP A 271 6.85 -2.75 22.58
C TRP A 271 5.87 -1.87 23.35
N PRO A 272 6.03 -1.75 24.70
CA PRO A 272 5.06 -1.03 25.53
C PRO A 272 4.93 0.46 25.23
N LYS A 273 5.89 1.03 24.51
CA LYS A 273 5.90 2.45 24.12
C LYS A 273 5.42 2.67 22.68
N LEU A 274 4.99 1.61 21.97
CA LEU A 274 4.53 1.70 20.60
C LEU A 274 3.23 2.51 20.53
N GLN A 275 3.16 3.44 19.60
CA GLN A 275 2.03 4.37 19.46
C GLN A 275 1.31 4.17 18.12
N VAL A 276 2.06 3.85 17.07
CA VAL A 276 1.53 3.86 15.71
C VAL A 276 2.21 2.80 14.84
N VAL A 277 1.41 2.24 13.95
CA VAL A 277 1.85 1.39 12.84
C VAL A 277 1.77 2.21 11.57
N VAL A 278 2.87 2.24 10.79
CA VAL A 278 2.95 2.98 9.53
C VAL A 278 3.06 2.00 8.38
N THR A 279 2.11 2.08 7.43
CA THR A 279 2.08 1.24 6.22
C THR A 279 1.73 2.09 5.01
N LEU A 280 2.16 1.70 3.81
CA LEU A 280 1.69 2.33 2.58
C LEU A 280 0.36 1.69 2.17
N ASP A 281 -0.62 2.51 1.80
CA ASP A 281 -1.88 2.03 1.25
C ASP A 281 -1.78 1.94 -0.29
N ALA A 282 -2.13 0.79 -0.83
CA ALA A 282 -2.19 0.53 -2.28
C ALA A 282 -3.62 0.15 -2.74
N GLY A 283 -4.63 0.41 -1.89
CA GLY A 283 -6.00 -0.05 -2.07
C GLY A 283 -6.19 -1.49 -1.56
N GLY A 284 -7.42 -1.87 -1.24
CA GLY A 284 -7.78 -3.25 -0.88
C GLY A 284 -7.18 -3.82 0.40
N GLN A 285 -6.54 -3.02 1.26
CA GLN A 285 -5.85 -3.49 2.47
C GLN A 285 -6.71 -3.42 3.75
N THR A 286 -7.96 -3.02 3.62
CA THR A 286 -8.87 -2.83 4.76
C THR A 286 -9.01 -4.08 5.62
N GLU A 287 -9.07 -5.26 5.01
CA GLU A 287 -9.17 -6.54 5.73
C GLU A 287 -7.90 -6.86 6.53
N ALA A 288 -6.72 -6.62 5.93
CA ALA A 288 -5.45 -6.84 6.62
C ALA A 288 -5.30 -5.89 7.82
N VAL A 289 -5.67 -4.62 7.67
CA VAL A 289 -5.68 -3.64 8.77
C VAL A 289 -6.66 -4.09 9.85
N ALA A 290 -7.89 -4.47 9.50
CA ALA A 290 -8.88 -4.94 10.46
C ALA A 290 -8.41 -6.20 11.21
N ALA A 291 -7.76 -7.14 10.54
CA ALA A 291 -7.17 -8.31 11.17
C ALA A 291 -6.04 -7.96 12.16
N LEU A 292 -5.16 -7.04 11.76
CA LEU A 292 -4.08 -6.55 12.63
C LEU A 292 -4.62 -5.82 13.86
N GLU A 293 -5.61 -4.93 13.69
CA GLU A 293 -6.27 -4.22 14.81
C GLU A 293 -7.01 -5.15 15.76
N ALA A 294 -7.68 -6.17 15.21
CA ALA A 294 -8.41 -7.13 16.04
C ALA A 294 -7.50 -8.04 16.86
N LEU A 295 -6.27 -8.28 16.39
CA LEU A 295 -5.34 -9.23 16.96
C LEU A 295 -4.07 -8.54 17.50
N TRP A 296 -2.99 -8.59 16.76
CA TRP A 296 -1.64 -8.26 17.22
C TRP A 296 -1.44 -6.79 17.56
N CYS A 297 -2.04 -5.89 16.77
CA CYS A 297 -1.88 -4.44 16.89
C CYS A 297 -3.07 -3.78 17.62
N HIS A 298 -3.80 -4.55 18.44
CA HIS A 298 -4.94 -4.03 19.18
C HIS A 298 -4.55 -2.84 20.06
N GLY A 299 -5.28 -1.72 19.90
CA GLY A 299 -5.05 -0.47 20.64
C GLY A 299 -4.00 0.45 20.03
N LEU A 300 -3.45 0.12 18.86
CA LEU A 300 -2.51 0.97 18.13
C LEU A 300 -3.22 1.78 17.04
N ALA A 301 -2.71 2.99 16.77
CA ALA A 301 -3.12 3.76 15.63
C ALA A 301 -2.48 3.21 14.34
N PHE A 302 -3.21 3.28 13.22
CA PHE A 302 -2.69 2.98 11.89
C PHE A 302 -2.58 4.25 11.06
N PHE A 303 -1.46 4.44 10.41
CA PHE A 303 -1.22 5.60 9.55
C PHE A 303 -0.61 5.16 8.23
N SER A 304 -1.24 5.57 7.13
CA SER A 304 -0.68 5.46 5.79
C SER A 304 -0.41 6.86 5.25
N PRO A 305 0.85 7.25 5.02
CA PRO A 305 1.20 8.62 4.60
C PRO A 305 0.69 8.95 3.19
N ALA A 306 0.48 7.93 2.38
CA ALA A 306 0.06 8.08 1.00
C ALA A 306 -0.81 6.92 0.53
N TYR A 307 -1.62 7.19 -0.48
CA TYR A 307 -2.24 6.20 -1.33
C TYR A 307 -1.43 6.10 -2.62
N ALA A 308 -0.91 4.92 -2.90
CA ALA A 308 -0.08 4.63 -4.07
C ALA A 308 -0.80 3.66 -5.01
N ALA A 309 -0.71 3.92 -6.30
CA ALA A 309 -1.18 3.05 -7.36
C ALA A 309 -0.02 2.74 -8.32
N SER A 310 -0.24 1.84 -9.30
CA SER A 310 0.77 1.48 -10.30
C SER A 310 1.34 2.68 -11.07
N GLY A 311 0.54 3.74 -11.21
CA GLY A 311 0.94 4.99 -11.87
C GLY A 311 1.70 5.99 -11.00
N GLY A 312 1.83 5.77 -9.69
CA GLY A 312 2.50 6.67 -8.76
C GLY A 312 1.73 6.93 -7.46
N VAL A 313 2.17 7.92 -6.70
CA VAL A 313 1.43 8.42 -5.53
C VAL A 313 0.25 9.25 -6.00
N VAL A 314 -0.95 8.82 -5.69
CA VAL A 314 -2.20 9.47 -6.12
C VAL A 314 -2.88 10.24 -5.00
N GLY A 315 -2.63 9.87 -3.73
CA GLY A 315 -3.24 10.53 -2.58
C GLY A 315 -2.28 10.79 -1.43
N LEU A 316 -2.54 11.85 -0.67
CA LEU A 316 -1.77 12.27 0.50
C LEU A 316 -2.63 12.15 1.75
N ASN A 317 -2.09 11.58 2.83
CA ASN A 317 -2.74 11.58 4.13
C ASN A 317 -2.08 12.60 5.06
N LEU A 318 -2.83 13.62 5.43
CA LEU A 318 -2.38 14.70 6.32
C LEU A 318 -2.93 14.55 7.75
N TRP A 319 -3.72 13.50 8.01
CA TRP A 319 -4.54 13.36 9.22
C TRP A 319 -4.32 12.01 9.92
N PRO A 320 -3.17 11.80 10.58
CA PRO A 320 -2.88 10.52 11.23
C PRO A 320 -3.82 10.17 12.40
N GLU A 321 -4.56 11.15 12.93
CA GLU A 321 -5.53 10.97 14.03
C GLU A 321 -6.93 10.58 13.53
N GLN A 322 -7.17 10.66 12.21
CA GLN A 322 -8.47 10.32 11.62
C GLN A 322 -8.57 8.85 11.26
N ALA A 323 -9.80 8.40 10.96
CA ALA A 323 -10.04 7.06 10.48
C ALA A 323 -9.13 6.74 9.28
N HIS A 324 -8.56 5.53 9.30
CA HIS A 324 -7.68 5.02 8.25
C HIS A 324 -8.32 5.11 6.85
N GLY A 325 -7.49 5.29 5.82
CA GLY A 325 -7.92 5.20 4.42
C GLY A 325 -8.53 6.48 3.83
N ARG A 326 -8.20 7.66 4.36
CA ARG A 326 -8.61 8.95 3.77
C ARG A 326 -7.43 9.67 3.15
N TYR A 327 -7.58 10.08 1.88
CA TYR A 327 -6.49 10.66 1.09
C TYR A 327 -6.96 11.89 0.33
N LEU A 328 -6.20 12.97 0.43
CA LEU A 328 -6.34 14.14 -0.42
C LEU A 328 -5.76 13.80 -1.79
N LEU A 329 -6.50 14.00 -2.88
CA LEU A 329 -5.96 13.94 -4.24
C LEU A 329 -5.34 15.32 -4.57
N PRO A 330 -3.99 15.42 -4.63
CA PRO A 330 -3.35 16.71 -4.93
C PRO A 330 -3.44 17.02 -6.42
N PRO A 331 -3.58 18.31 -6.82
CA PRO A 331 -3.68 18.70 -8.22
C PRO A 331 -2.31 18.82 -8.89
N GLY A 332 -1.41 17.85 -8.63
CA GLY A 332 -0.04 17.79 -9.14
C GLY A 332 0.17 16.67 -10.15
N ALA A 333 1.43 16.27 -10.32
CA ALA A 333 1.80 15.11 -11.11
C ALA A 333 1.86 13.85 -10.21
N PRO A 334 1.20 12.73 -10.59
CA PRO A 334 0.52 12.49 -11.87
C PRO A 334 -0.74 13.35 -12.05
N PHE A 335 -1.10 13.64 -13.30
CA PHE A 335 -2.36 14.31 -13.62
C PHE A 335 -3.51 13.31 -13.44
N ILE A 336 -4.46 13.67 -12.59
CA ILE A 336 -5.58 12.81 -12.18
C ILE A 336 -6.87 13.35 -12.78
N GLU A 337 -7.62 12.48 -13.46
CA GLU A 337 -9.00 12.68 -13.86
C GLU A 337 -9.89 11.69 -13.08
N LEU A 338 -11.13 12.02 -12.89
CA LEU A 338 -12.12 11.21 -12.20
C LEU A 338 -13.23 10.81 -13.18
N LEU A 339 -13.40 9.49 -13.38
CA LEU A 339 -14.46 8.94 -14.24
C LEU A 339 -15.65 8.55 -13.35
N PRO A 340 -16.82 9.21 -13.47
CA PRO A 340 -17.99 8.88 -12.65
C PRO A 340 -18.42 7.42 -12.83
N VAL A 341 -18.60 6.69 -11.75
CA VAL A 341 -19.10 5.31 -11.77
C VAL A 341 -20.61 5.35 -11.57
N LYS A 342 -21.37 5.02 -12.63
CA LYS A 342 -22.85 4.93 -12.60
C LYS A 342 -23.26 3.50 -12.86
N GLU A 343 -24.12 2.97 -12.00
CA GLU A 343 -24.73 1.66 -12.22
C GLU A 343 -25.53 1.64 -13.53
N GLY A 344 -25.24 0.67 -14.40
CA GLY A 344 -25.98 0.46 -15.65
C GLY A 344 -25.66 1.42 -16.81
N ALA A 345 -24.70 2.34 -16.66
CA ALA A 345 -24.30 3.20 -17.79
C ALA A 345 -23.35 2.44 -18.73
N GLN A 346 -23.61 2.55 -20.05
CA GLN A 346 -22.66 2.06 -21.06
C GLN A 346 -21.34 2.84 -20.95
N GLU A 347 -20.23 2.12 -20.83
CA GLU A 347 -18.86 2.66 -20.58
C GLU A 347 -18.41 3.72 -21.61
N GLU A 348 -18.99 3.75 -22.80
CA GLU A 348 -18.51 4.57 -23.94
C GLU A 348 -18.92 6.05 -23.88
N ALA A 349 -19.88 6.44 -23.02
CA ALA A 349 -20.44 7.80 -23.01
C ALA A 349 -20.02 8.66 -21.80
N ALA A 350 -19.28 8.13 -20.83
CA ALA A 350 -18.94 8.87 -19.63
C ALA A 350 -17.71 9.76 -19.82
N SER A 351 -17.89 11.09 -19.69
CA SER A 351 -16.80 12.05 -19.66
C SER A 351 -16.16 12.11 -18.28
N THR A 352 -14.83 12.19 -18.22
CA THR A 352 -14.10 12.43 -16.97
C THR A 352 -14.35 13.84 -16.44
N VAL A 353 -14.23 14.03 -15.13
CA VAL A 353 -14.27 15.34 -14.46
C VAL A 353 -12.91 15.64 -13.83
N LEU A 354 -12.61 16.92 -13.60
CA LEU A 354 -11.41 17.37 -12.91
C LEU A 354 -11.62 17.33 -11.39
N LEU A 355 -10.54 17.45 -10.61
CA LEU A 355 -10.61 17.34 -9.15
C LEU A 355 -11.56 18.35 -8.51
N ALA A 356 -11.59 19.58 -9.02
CA ALA A 356 -12.47 20.64 -8.52
C ALA A 356 -13.98 20.40 -8.85
N GLU A 357 -14.28 19.51 -9.76
CA GLU A 357 -15.64 19.18 -10.21
C GLU A 357 -16.23 17.98 -9.44
N ALA A 358 -15.40 17.31 -8.61
CA ALA A 358 -15.79 16.11 -7.87
C ALA A 358 -16.85 16.42 -6.81
N GLN A 359 -17.87 15.58 -6.70
CA GLN A 359 -18.99 15.75 -5.79
C GLN A 359 -18.89 14.82 -4.58
N LYS A 360 -19.15 15.36 -3.39
CA LYS A 360 -19.13 14.58 -2.14
C LYS A 360 -20.20 13.49 -2.16
N GLY A 361 -19.81 12.29 -1.78
CA GLY A 361 -20.66 11.10 -1.74
C GLY A 361 -20.60 10.25 -3.00
N GLU A 362 -20.21 10.84 -4.14
CA GLU A 362 -20.12 10.15 -5.41
C GLU A 362 -18.87 9.27 -5.51
N GLU A 363 -18.96 8.24 -6.36
CA GLU A 363 -17.89 7.31 -6.65
C GLU A 363 -17.29 7.59 -8.03
N TYR A 364 -15.95 7.50 -8.09
CA TYR A 364 -15.19 7.75 -9.30
C TYR A 364 -14.09 6.71 -9.47
N GLU A 365 -13.88 6.26 -10.71
CA GLU A 365 -12.69 5.52 -11.10
C GLU A 365 -11.55 6.50 -11.36
N LEU A 366 -10.36 6.17 -10.87
CA LEU A 366 -9.14 6.98 -11.08
C LEU A 366 -8.59 6.77 -12.50
N VAL A 367 -8.37 7.86 -13.20
CA VAL A 367 -7.72 7.91 -14.51
C VAL A 367 -6.45 8.73 -14.40
N LEU A 368 -5.31 8.16 -14.80
CA LEU A 368 -4.00 8.78 -14.63
C LEU A 368 -3.30 9.06 -15.95
N THR A 369 -2.64 10.22 -15.97
CA THR A 369 -1.63 10.56 -16.98
C THR A 369 -0.34 10.93 -16.27
N ASN A 370 0.76 10.25 -16.60
CA ASN A 370 2.07 10.54 -16.04
C ASN A 370 3.12 10.71 -17.14
N HIS A 371 4.31 11.16 -16.77
CA HIS A 371 5.43 11.35 -17.69
C HIS A 371 6.19 10.06 -18.02
N ALA A 372 5.80 8.92 -17.44
CA ALA A 372 6.42 7.62 -17.68
C ALA A 372 5.74 6.83 -18.80
N GLY A 373 4.73 7.41 -19.46
CA GLY A 373 4.05 6.79 -20.60
C GLY A 373 2.58 6.46 -20.37
N LEU A 374 2.07 6.52 -19.15
CA LEU A 374 0.63 6.37 -18.92
C LEU A 374 -0.10 7.61 -19.40
N THR A 375 -0.99 7.45 -20.36
CA THR A 375 -1.84 8.52 -20.90
C THR A 375 -3.30 8.10 -20.75
N ARG A 376 -4.07 8.87 -19.99
CA ARG A 376 -5.49 8.62 -19.71
C ARG A 376 -5.78 7.15 -19.35
N CYS A 377 -4.89 6.55 -18.54
CA CYS A 377 -4.98 5.15 -18.16
C CYS A 377 -5.98 4.98 -17.02
N ARG A 378 -7.00 4.17 -17.24
CA ARG A 378 -7.95 3.72 -16.22
C ARG A 378 -7.25 2.72 -15.31
N LEU A 379 -7.13 3.05 -14.03
CA LEU A 379 -6.48 2.17 -13.05
C LEU A 379 -7.38 1.03 -12.56
N GLY A 380 -8.68 1.18 -12.72
CA GLY A 380 -9.67 0.30 -12.12
C GLY A 380 -9.98 0.62 -10.65
N ASP A 381 -9.22 1.49 -10.01
CA ASP A 381 -9.45 1.88 -8.62
C ASP A 381 -10.64 2.82 -8.51
N VAL A 382 -11.69 2.39 -7.79
CA VAL A 382 -12.86 3.21 -7.47
C VAL A 382 -12.68 3.82 -6.10
N VAL A 383 -12.83 5.13 -6.04
CA VAL A 383 -12.76 5.92 -4.82
C VAL A 383 -14.05 6.68 -4.60
N GLN A 384 -14.45 6.83 -3.33
CA GLN A 384 -15.59 7.66 -2.93
C GLN A 384 -15.09 8.99 -2.36
N VAL A 385 -15.68 10.09 -2.78
CA VAL A 385 -15.41 11.42 -2.23
C VAL A 385 -16.07 11.55 -0.86
N VAL A 386 -15.27 11.60 0.20
CA VAL A 386 -15.74 11.71 1.59
C VAL A 386 -15.68 13.13 2.14
N GLY A 387 -14.94 14.02 1.47
CA GLY A 387 -14.78 15.42 1.87
C GLY A 387 -14.03 16.22 0.82
N ALA A 388 -13.66 17.44 1.20
CA ALA A 388 -12.85 18.32 0.36
C ALA A 388 -11.78 19.04 1.20
N TYR A 389 -10.67 19.34 0.57
CA TYR A 389 -9.61 20.22 1.07
C TYR A 389 -9.38 21.32 0.03
N ASN A 390 -9.82 22.53 0.32
CA ASN A 390 -9.97 23.61 -0.65
C ASN A 390 -10.80 23.13 -1.87
N GLN A 391 -10.27 23.20 -3.09
CA GLN A 391 -10.95 22.74 -4.31
C GLN A 391 -10.65 21.27 -4.66
N CYS A 392 -9.93 20.52 -3.83
CA CYS A 392 -9.54 19.16 -4.12
C CYS A 392 -10.31 18.15 -3.27
N PRO A 393 -10.70 16.99 -3.83
CA PRO A 393 -11.46 15.99 -3.09
C PRO A 393 -10.56 15.22 -2.11
N VAL A 394 -11.15 14.89 -0.97
CA VAL A 394 -10.64 13.89 -0.04
C VAL A 394 -11.42 12.61 -0.28
N VAL A 395 -10.72 11.54 -0.59
CA VAL A 395 -11.32 10.28 -1.03
C VAL A 395 -10.95 9.12 -0.10
N ARG A 396 -11.73 8.05 -0.18
CA ARG A 396 -11.37 6.72 0.34
C ARG A 396 -11.46 5.70 -0.79
N PHE A 397 -10.62 4.68 -0.76
CA PHE A 397 -10.74 3.54 -1.65
C PHE A 397 -12.02 2.76 -1.33
N VAL A 398 -12.73 2.30 -2.35
CA VAL A 398 -13.95 1.48 -2.23
C VAL A 398 -13.69 0.07 -2.74
N ARG A 399 -13.34 -0.06 -4.02
CA ARG A 399 -13.12 -1.33 -4.71
C ARG A 399 -12.23 -1.17 -5.94
N ARG A 400 -11.82 -2.28 -6.51
CA ARG A 400 -11.10 -2.31 -7.79
C ARG A 400 -11.95 -2.97 -8.86
N LEU A 401 -12.15 -2.26 -9.98
CA LEU A 401 -12.81 -2.81 -11.17
C LEU A 401 -11.94 -3.92 -11.78
N GLY A 402 -12.60 -4.91 -12.40
CA GLY A 402 -11.90 -6.07 -12.96
C GLY A 402 -11.59 -7.17 -11.95
N GLN A 403 -11.89 -6.96 -10.67
CA GLN A 403 -11.85 -7.99 -9.62
C GLN A 403 -13.23 -8.62 -9.37
N ALA A 404 -14.18 -8.41 -10.28
CA ALA A 404 -15.48 -9.07 -10.20
C ALA A 404 -15.40 -10.55 -10.62
N LEU A 405 -16.15 -11.40 -9.93
CA LEU A 405 -16.35 -12.80 -10.28
C LEU A 405 -17.52 -12.92 -11.26
N ASN A 406 -17.30 -13.62 -12.37
CA ASN A 406 -18.32 -13.75 -13.41
C ASN A 406 -18.15 -15.04 -14.22
N VAL A 407 -18.95 -16.06 -13.96
CA VAL A 407 -18.96 -17.30 -14.74
C VAL A 407 -20.17 -17.43 -15.69
N ARG A 408 -21.26 -16.67 -15.45
CA ARG A 408 -22.52 -16.73 -16.22
C ARG A 408 -23.24 -15.37 -16.30
N GLY A 409 -22.54 -14.27 -16.12
CA GLY A 409 -23.11 -12.91 -16.20
C GLY A 409 -23.56 -12.31 -14.86
N GLU A 410 -23.26 -12.97 -13.72
CA GLU A 410 -23.68 -12.52 -12.40
C GLU A 410 -22.90 -11.33 -11.85
N ASP A 411 -21.70 -11.10 -12.32
CA ASP A 411 -20.83 -9.94 -12.05
C ASP A 411 -20.76 -9.53 -10.56
N ILE A 412 -20.31 -10.50 -9.72
CA ILE A 412 -20.17 -10.25 -8.28
C ILE A 412 -18.94 -9.37 -8.03
N GLN A 413 -19.18 -8.14 -7.65
CA GLN A 413 -18.13 -7.16 -7.34
C GLN A 413 -17.34 -7.56 -6.07
N GLU A 414 -16.12 -7.05 -5.95
CA GLU A 414 -15.20 -7.38 -4.84
C GLU A 414 -15.80 -7.08 -3.46
N ASP A 415 -16.45 -5.94 -3.30
CA ASP A 415 -17.10 -5.51 -2.06
C ASP A 415 -18.26 -6.42 -1.66
N VAL A 416 -19.10 -6.84 -2.62
CA VAL A 416 -20.21 -7.78 -2.42
C VAL A 416 -19.67 -9.15 -2.02
N PHE A 417 -18.59 -9.61 -2.66
CA PHE A 417 -17.95 -10.87 -2.31
C PHE A 417 -17.32 -10.81 -0.91
N ALA A 418 -16.60 -9.73 -0.57
CA ALA A 418 -15.99 -9.53 0.74
C ALA A 418 -17.04 -9.50 1.85
N GLU A 419 -18.20 -8.89 1.61
CA GLU A 419 -19.32 -8.91 2.56
C GLU A 419 -19.82 -10.35 2.80
N ALA A 420 -20.04 -11.12 1.73
CA ALA A 420 -20.49 -12.52 1.86
C ALA A 420 -19.47 -13.38 2.62
N LEU A 421 -18.19 -13.23 2.28
CA LEU A 421 -17.10 -13.94 2.95
C LEU A 421 -17.00 -13.56 4.43
N GLY A 422 -17.09 -12.26 4.74
CA GLY A 422 -17.10 -11.77 6.13
C GLY A 422 -18.24 -12.36 6.97
N ARG A 423 -19.46 -12.43 6.39
CA ARG A 423 -20.62 -13.09 7.02
C ARG A 423 -20.38 -14.59 7.24
N ALA A 424 -19.82 -15.29 6.26
CA ALA A 424 -19.50 -16.72 6.37
C ALA A 424 -18.44 -16.98 7.45
N VAL A 425 -17.35 -16.22 7.44
CA VAL A 425 -16.27 -16.30 8.45
C VAL A 425 -16.81 -16.03 9.86
N GLY A 426 -17.72 -15.08 10.02
CA GLY A 426 -18.41 -14.81 11.29
C GLY A 426 -19.20 -16.00 11.85
N GLN A 427 -19.61 -16.94 10.99
CA GLN A 427 -20.30 -18.16 11.36
C GLN A 427 -19.34 -19.37 11.56
N TRP A 428 -18.04 -19.22 11.27
CA TRP A 428 -17.04 -20.28 11.48
C TRP A 428 -16.45 -20.16 12.89
N PRO A 429 -16.65 -21.16 13.77
CA PRO A 429 -16.28 -21.05 15.17
C PRO A 429 -14.77 -20.80 15.36
N GLY A 430 -14.42 -19.66 15.97
CA GLY A 430 -13.04 -19.29 16.28
C GLY A 430 -12.18 -18.88 15.08
N ALA A 431 -12.76 -18.81 13.86
CA ALA A 431 -12.04 -18.39 12.67
C ALA A 431 -11.80 -16.87 12.66
N LYS A 432 -10.63 -16.49 12.15
CA LYS A 432 -10.34 -15.11 11.73
C LYS A 432 -9.73 -15.16 10.32
N LEU A 433 -10.30 -14.40 9.40
CA LEU A 433 -9.77 -14.27 8.05
C LEU A 433 -8.44 -13.53 8.09
N LEU A 434 -7.44 -14.09 7.45
CA LEU A 434 -6.13 -13.45 7.26
C LEU A 434 -5.96 -12.93 5.84
N ASP A 435 -6.36 -13.76 4.86
CA ASP A 435 -6.27 -13.40 3.45
C ASP A 435 -7.18 -14.31 2.60
N HIS A 436 -7.54 -13.88 1.38
CA HIS A 436 -8.31 -14.67 0.45
C HIS A 436 -8.02 -14.32 -1.00
N SER A 437 -8.31 -15.24 -1.90
CA SER A 437 -8.41 -15.03 -3.35
C SER A 437 -9.38 -16.04 -3.94
N CYS A 438 -9.97 -15.67 -5.07
CA CYS A 438 -10.93 -16.48 -5.78
C CYS A 438 -10.46 -16.77 -7.20
N VAL A 439 -10.95 -17.86 -7.78
CA VAL A 439 -10.75 -18.21 -9.17
C VAL A 439 -12.00 -18.84 -9.76
N GLU A 440 -12.28 -18.59 -11.01
CA GLU A 440 -13.35 -19.25 -11.74
C GLU A 440 -12.91 -20.67 -12.09
N SER A 441 -13.81 -21.67 -11.90
CA SER A 441 -13.50 -23.10 -12.11
C SER A 441 -12.96 -23.44 -13.49
N SER A 442 -13.30 -22.63 -14.51
CA SER A 442 -12.79 -22.75 -15.88
C SER A 442 -11.28 -22.56 -15.99
N ILE A 443 -10.69 -21.73 -15.11
CA ILE A 443 -9.25 -21.44 -15.12
C ILE A 443 -8.44 -22.64 -14.59
N LEU A 444 -8.99 -23.37 -13.62
CA LEU A 444 -8.35 -24.55 -13.02
C LEU A 444 -8.76 -25.89 -13.67
N ASP A 445 -9.59 -25.85 -14.74
CA ASP A 445 -10.21 -27.03 -15.34
C ASP A 445 -10.96 -27.92 -14.32
N SER A 446 -11.40 -27.33 -13.19
CA SER A 446 -12.06 -28.04 -12.10
C SER A 446 -13.54 -28.32 -12.37
N SER A 447 -14.06 -27.85 -13.50
CA SER A 447 -15.48 -27.94 -13.87
C SER A 447 -15.84 -29.19 -14.69
N GLN A 448 -14.93 -30.17 -14.86
CA GLN A 448 -15.23 -31.37 -15.64
C GLN A 448 -16.48 -32.11 -15.09
N GLY A 449 -17.59 -32.01 -15.83
CA GLY A 449 -18.85 -32.65 -15.50
C GLY A 449 -19.71 -31.95 -14.44
N SER A 450 -19.32 -30.77 -13.94
CA SER A 450 -20.12 -29.95 -13.02
C SER A 450 -20.42 -28.58 -13.59
N ALA A 451 -21.46 -27.91 -13.08
CA ALA A 451 -21.75 -26.52 -13.44
C ALA A 451 -20.55 -25.62 -13.05
N PRO A 452 -20.24 -24.56 -13.85
CA PRO A 452 -19.18 -23.63 -13.51
C PRO A 452 -19.44 -22.99 -12.14
N HIS A 453 -18.38 -22.82 -11.36
CA HIS A 453 -18.44 -22.37 -9.96
C HIS A 453 -17.19 -21.57 -9.59
N TYR A 454 -17.17 -21.06 -8.37
CA TYR A 454 -16.01 -20.38 -7.80
C TYR A 454 -15.23 -21.30 -6.90
N GLU A 455 -13.90 -21.29 -7.05
CA GLU A 455 -12.95 -21.88 -6.13
C GLU A 455 -12.38 -20.76 -5.26
N VAL A 456 -12.60 -20.80 -3.95
CA VAL A 456 -12.27 -19.74 -3.01
C VAL A 456 -11.17 -20.23 -2.07
N PHE A 457 -10.00 -19.64 -2.16
CA PHE A 457 -8.86 -19.94 -1.29
C PHE A 457 -8.86 -18.99 -0.10
N VAL A 458 -8.87 -19.53 1.12
CA VAL A 458 -8.86 -18.72 2.35
C VAL A 458 -7.73 -19.14 3.27
N ALA A 459 -7.03 -18.17 3.82
CA ALA A 459 -6.11 -18.38 4.94
C ALA A 459 -6.81 -17.93 6.22
N LEU A 460 -6.96 -18.85 7.15
CA LEU A 460 -7.65 -18.62 8.41
C LEU A 460 -6.70 -18.79 9.59
N ARG A 461 -6.93 -18.00 10.64
CA ARG A 461 -6.41 -18.25 11.97
C ARG A 461 -7.50 -18.92 12.82
N GLY A 462 -7.08 -19.83 13.69
CA GLY A 462 -7.99 -20.51 14.62
C GLY A 462 -8.53 -21.84 14.13
N LEU A 463 -8.55 -22.08 12.81
CA LEU A 463 -8.99 -23.35 12.23
C LEU A 463 -7.91 -23.99 11.37
N ARG A 464 -7.79 -25.31 11.46
CA ARG A 464 -6.92 -26.13 10.60
C ARG A 464 -7.71 -26.95 9.57
N ASN A 465 -9.02 -27.04 9.75
CA ASN A 465 -9.92 -27.72 8.84
C ASN A 465 -11.30 -27.05 8.89
N LEU A 466 -12.02 -27.06 7.78
CA LEU A 466 -13.41 -26.63 7.65
C LEU A 466 -14.28 -27.85 7.36
N SER A 467 -15.34 -28.05 8.16
CA SER A 467 -16.36 -29.02 7.83
C SER A 467 -17.10 -28.66 6.55
N GLU A 468 -17.69 -29.62 5.86
CA GLU A 468 -18.49 -29.35 4.66
C GLU A 468 -19.62 -28.36 4.92
N GLU A 469 -20.32 -28.51 6.05
CA GLU A 469 -21.35 -27.55 6.47
C GLU A 469 -20.82 -26.11 6.57
N ASN A 470 -19.61 -25.91 7.09
CA ASN A 470 -19.01 -24.58 7.16
C ASN A 470 -18.60 -24.06 5.78
N ARG A 471 -18.16 -24.92 4.87
CA ARG A 471 -17.83 -24.52 3.48
C ARG A 471 -19.07 -24.02 2.74
N ASP A 472 -20.21 -24.69 2.92
CA ASP A 472 -21.48 -24.33 2.29
C ASP A 472 -22.02 -22.97 2.76
N LYS A 473 -21.64 -22.51 3.95
CA LYS A 473 -22.06 -21.19 4.47
C LYS A 473 -21.69 -20.04 3.56
N LEU A 474 -20.55 -20.11 2.88
CA LEU A 474 -20.17 -19.05 1.93
C LEU A 474 -21.14 -18.98 0.74
N ASP A 475 -21.51 -20.12 0.18
CA ASP A 475 -22.48 -20.18 -0.92
C ASP A 475 -23.85 -19.60 -0.49
N HIS A 476 -24.29 -19.91 0.74
CA HIS A 476 -25.51 -19.32 1.31
C HIS A 476 -25.40 -17.80 1.46
N CYS A 477 -24.29 -17.31 2.03
CA CYS A 477 -24.09 -15.87 2.18
C CYS A 477 -24.04 -15.15 0.84
N LEU A 478 -23.41 -15.74 -0.19
CA LEU A 478 -23.41 -15.19 -1.55
C LEU A 478 -24.82 -15.10 -2.15
N GLN A 479 -25.67 -16.11 -1.91
CA GLN A 479 -27.06 -16.08 -2.34
C GLN A 479 -27.89 -15.02 -1.60
N GLU A 480 -27.52 -14.67 -0.36
CA GLU A 480 -28.18 -13.61 0.41
C GLU A 480 -27.84 -12.21 -0.09
N VAL A 481 -26.56 -11.96 -0.42
CA VAL A 481 -26.08 -10.63 -0.84
C VAL A 481 -26.23 -10.37 -2.33
N SER A 482 -26.31 -11.43 -3.18
CA SER A 482 -26.45 -11.33 -4.63
C SER A 482 -27.71 -12.04 -5.14
N PRO A 483 -28.81 -11.32 -5.39
CA PRO A 483 -30.03 -11.91 -5.96
C PRO A 483 -29.81 -12.57 -7.32
N HIS A 484 -28.90 -12.02 -8.13
CA HIS A 484 -28.58 -12.58 -9.43
C HIS A 484 -27.85 -13.93 -9.30
N TYR A 485 -26.83 -14.01 -8.43
CA TYR A 485 -26.17 -15.27 -8.09
C TYR A 485 -27.18 -16.31 -7.59
N LYS A 486 -28.06 -15.93 -6.66
CA LYS A 486 -29.14 -16.81 -6.15
C LYS A 486 -30.01 -17.38 -7.27
N SER A 487 -30.42 -16.55 -8.22
CA SER A 487 -31.22 -16.99 -9.36
C SER A 487 -30.49 -18.03 -10.23
N LEU A 488 -29.20 -17.81 -10.51
CA LEU A 488 -28.39 -18.75 -11.29
C LEU A 488 -28.13 -20.06 -10.55
N ARG A 489 -27.94 -20.00 -9.23
CA ARG A 489 -27.83 -21.18 -8.35
C ARG A 489 -29.14 -22.00 -8.38
N PHE A 490 -30.29 -21.34 -8.26
CA PHE A 490 -31.61 -22.02 -8.33
C PHE A 490 -31.86 -22.72 -9.67
N ARG A 491 -31.39 -22.10 -10.77
CA ARG A 491 -31.48 -22.69 -12.11
C ARG A 491 -30.45 -23.78 -12.39
N GLY A 492 -29.51 -24.04 -11.48
CA GLY A 492 -28.40 -24.97 -11.70
C GLY A 492 -27.37 -24.49 -12.74
N SER A 493 -27.46 -23.22 -13.18
CA SER A 493 -26.53 -22.64 -14.15
C SER A 493 -25.15 -22.36 -13.57
N VAL A 494 -25.08 -22.11 -12.25
CA VAL A 494 -23.85 -21.95 -11.47
C VAL A 494 -23.84 -22.95 -10.35
N GLY A 495 -22.71 -23.63 -10.14
CA GLY A 495 -22.48 -24.57 -9.05
C GLY A 495 -22.21 -23.85 -7.71
N PRO A 496 -22.21 -24.59 -6.57
CA PRO A 496 -21.88 -23.99 -5.27
C PRO A 496 -20.42 -23.52 -5.23
N ALA A 497 -20.18 -22.39 -4.57
CA ALA A 497 -18.83 -21.91 -4.30
C ALA A 497 -18.08 -22.93 -3.43
N ARG A 498 -16.86 -23.30 -3.83
CA ARG A 498 -16.01 -24.26 -3.11
C ARG A 498 -14.95 -23.51 -2.31
N VAL A 499 -14.87 -23.78 -1.02
CA VAL A 499 -13.91 -23.14 -0.13
C VAL A 499 -12.74 -24.09 0.16
N HIS A 500 -11.53 -23.59 -0.09
CA HIS A 500 -10.27 -24.28 0.17
C HIS A 500 -9.49 -23.57 1.26
N LEU A 501 -9.15 -24.28 2.31
CA LEU A 501 -8.27 -23.78 3.34
C LEU A 501 -6.82 -23.93 2.87
N VAL A 502 -6.08 -22.83 2.82
CA VAL A 502 -4.65 -22.82 2.46
C VAL A 502 -3.76 -22.48 3.66
N GLY A 503 -2.52 -22.95 3.59
CA GLY A 503 -1.53 -22.66 4.62
C GLY A 503 -1.22 -21.15 4.70
N ARG A 504 -0.91 -20.65 5.90
CA ARG A 504 -0.61 -19.23 6.16
C ARG A 504 0.51 -18.67 5.25
N GLY A 505 1.47 -19.51 4.85
CA GLY A 505 2.56 -19.10 3.95
C GLY A 505 2.17 -19.00 2.48
N ALA A 506 1.03 -19.56 2.06
CA ALA A 506 0.64 -19.64 0.64
C ALA A 506 0.51 -18.26 -0.01
N PHE A 507 -0.18 -17.34 0.64
CA PHE A 507 -0.36 -15.97 0.15
C PHE A 507 0.93 -15.15 0.20
N ARG A 508 1.78 -15.34 1.22
CA ARG A 508 3.11 -14.70 1.29
C ARG A 508 3.97 -15.09 0.10
N GLU A 509 4.00 -16.38 -0.26
CA GLU A 509 4.78 -16.87 -1.38
C GLU A 509 4.19 -16.39 -2.72
N LEU A 510 2.86 -16.29 -2.82
CA LEU A 510 2.20 -15.72 -3.99
C LEU A 510 2.57 -14.24 -4.15
N ARG A 511 2.53 -13.45 -3.08
CA ARG A 511 2.98 -12.04 -3.10
C ARG A 511 4.46 -11.92 -3.49
N ALA A 512 5.32 -12.78 -2.96
CA ALA A 512 6.73 -12.80 -3.32
C ALA A 512 6.94 -13.11 -4.81
N ALA A 513 6.17 -14.04 -5.37
CA ALA A 513 6.22 -14.36 -6.79
C ALA A 513 5.73 -13.19 -7.67
N LEU A 514 4.65 -12.51 -7.25
CA LEU A 514 4.16 -11.30 -7.94
C LEU A 514 5.16 -10.14 -7.84
N ALA A 515 5.82 -9.97 -6.68
CA ALA A 515 6.83 -8.93 -6.47
C ALA A 515 8.14 -9.18 -7.24
N ALA A 516 8.43 -10.42 -7.60
CA ALA A 516 9.59 -10.76 -8.42
C ALA A 516 9.44 -10.29 -9.89
N CYS A 517 8.24 -9.92 -10.32
CA CYS A 517 8.04 -9.26 -11.60
C CYS A 517 8.63 -7.84 -11.57
N PRO A 518 9.58 -7.50 -12.49
CA PRO A 518 10.34 -6.24 -12.43
C PRO A 518 9.53 -4.97 -12.71
N SER A 519 8.23 -5.09 -12.99
CA SER A 519 7.39 -4.00 -13.49
C SER A 519 6.82 -3.05 -12.42
N SER A 520 6.91 -3.36 -11.13
CA SER A 520 6.29 -2.51 -10.09
C SER A 520 7.30 -2.13 -8.99
N ARG A 521 7.39 -0.84 -8.68
CA ARG A 521 8.14 -0.30 -7.51
C ARG A 521 7.32 -0.29 -6.23
N PHE A 522 6.00 -0.30 -6.35
CA PHE A 522 5.12 -0.46 -5.21
C PHE A 522 4.85 -1.94 -5.01
N PRO A 523 4.66 -2.37 -3.75
CA PRO A 523 4.29 -3.75 -3.49
C PRO A 523 3.10 -4.13 -4.36
N PRO A 524 3.18 -5.24 -5.10
CA PRO A 524 2.05 -5.66 -5.91
C PRO A 524 0.88 -5.92 -4.97
N GLU A 525 -0.26 -5.35 -5.32
CA GLU A 525 -1.49 -5.66 -4.61
C GLU A 525 -1.86 -7.11 -4.83
N MET A 526 -2.38 -7.73 -3.79
CA MET A 526 -2.85 -9.12 -3.87
C MET A 526 -4.13 -9.18 -4.71
N PRO A 527 -4.15 -9.87 -5.86
CA PRO A 527 -5.36 -9.97 -6.66
C PRO A 527 -6.41 -10.80 -5.92
N ARG A 528 -7.62 -10.26 -5.78
CA ARG A 528 -8.75 -10.97 -5.17
C ARG A 528 -9.36 -11.98 -6.12
N VAL A 529 -9.28 -11.72 -7.44
CA VAL A 529 -9.69 -12.65 -8.49
C VAL A 529 -8.48 -13.04 -9.33
N LEU A 530 -8.11 -14.32 -9.30
CA LEU A 530 -6.98 -14.86 -10.05
C LEU A 530 -7.42 -15.17 -11.48
N ARG A 531 -6.81 -14.48 -12.45
CA ARG A 531 -7.10 -14.65 -13.88
C ARG A 531 -6.07 -15.55 -14.59
N HIS A 532 -4.94 -15.81 -13.96
CA HIS A 532 -3.86 -16.61 -14.54
C HIS A 532 -3.78 -17.98 -13.90
N ARG A 533 -3.85 -19.03 -14.73
CA ARG A 533 -3.84 -20.43 -14.31
C ARG A 533 -2.65 -20.78 -13.41
N HIS A 534 -1.43 -20.40 -13.81
CA HIS A 534 -0.21 -20.72 -13.05
C HIS A 534 -0.21 -20.14 -11.63
N VAL A 535 -0.85 -18.97 -11.44
CA VAL A 535 -0.99 -18.31 -10.14
C VAL A 535 -2.00 -19.08 -9.27
N ALA A 536 -3.14 -19.44 -9.85
CA ALA A 536 -4.18 -20.21 -9.19
C ALA A 536 -3.70 -21.63 -8.79
N GLU A 537 -2.99 -22.32 -9.67
CA GLU A 537 -2.36 -23.62 -9.38
C GLU A 537 -1.34 -23.53 -8.23
N GLY A 538 -0.65 -22.39 -8.10
CA GLY A 538 0.27 -22.12 -6.98
C GLY A 538 -0.44 -22.19 -5.62
N LEU A 539 -1.65 -21.64 -5.50
CA LEU A 539 -2.48 -21.77 -4.29
C LEU A 539 -3.08 -23.16 -4.15
N GLN A 540 -3.56 -23.75 -5.25
CA GLN A 540 -4.17 -25.07 -5.23
C GLN A 540 -3.23 -26.16 -4.69
N ARG A 541 -1.93 -26.10 -5.01
CA ARG A 541 -0.92 -27.02 -4.46
C ARG A 541 -0.70 -26.89 -2.94
N ARG A 542 -1.23 -25.85 -2.31
CA ARG A 542 -1.05 -25.52 -0.90
C ARG A 542 -2.33 -25.61 -0.10
N VAL A 543 -3.35 -26.21 -0.69
CA VAL A 543 -4.59 -26.54 -0.03
C VAL A 543 -4.31 -27.56 1.09
N LEU A 544 -4.80 -27.25 2.29
CA LEU A 544 -4.70 -28.08 3.47
C LEU A 544 -5.91 -29.01 3.60
N SER A 545 -7.09 -28.51 3.20
CA SER A 545 -8.35 -29.23 3.25
C SER A 545 -9.41 -28.58 2.34
#